data_4208f0271cb49abb6aa82bc8fb44a6b6
#
_entry.id   4208f0271cb49abb6aa82bc8fb44a6b6
#
_cell.length_a   1.000
_cell.length_b   1.000
_cell.length_c   1.000
_cell.angle_alpha   90.00
_cell.angle_beta   90.00
_cell.angle_gamma   90.00
#
_symmetry.space_group_name_H-M   'P 1'
#
loop_
_entity.id
_entity.type
_entity.pdbx_description
1 polymer ?
#
loop_
_entity_poly.entity_id
_entity_poly.type
_entity_poly.pdbx_seq_one_letter_code
_entity_poly.pdbx_strand_id
1 'polypeptide(L)'
;MRLLKYLAPKLTHSAWYDNSVPCNGLALLEYSLEQPEHGINCLNKSKILEECCLALGIYARRVRMLPYSPFDSDCHVVTEIFDRTLGKWCMLDPTTNGYLVDETGSVLSLLEARERMAQAGFVTFCRADETVQDLHEVA
;
A
#
# COMPACT_ATOMS: atom_id res chain seq x y z
N MET A 1 2.80 -4.95 8.91
CA MET A 1 4.11 -4.49 8.43
C MET A 1 4.99 -5.60 7.84
N ARG A 2 5.24 -6.73 8.55
CA ARG A 2 6.09 -7.83 8.03
C ARG A 2 5.63 -8.39 6.68
N LEU A 3 4.31 -8.54 6.46
CA LEU A 3 3.77 -9.04 5.19
C LEU A 3 4.05 -8.06 4.04
N LEU A 4 3.86 -6.76 4.25
CA LEU A 4 4.18 -5.72 3.26
C LEU A 4 5.67 -5.78 2.86
N LYS A 5 6.55 -5.79 3.86
CA LYS A 5 8.00 -5.88 3.67
C LYS A 5 8.42 -7.14 2.91
N TYR A 6 7.69 -8.23 3.09
CA TYR A 6 7.95 -9.50 2.41
C TYR A 6 7.44 -9.51 0.97
N LEU A 7 6.22 -9.03 0.72
CA LEU A 7 5.55 -9.10 -0.59
C LEU A 7 6.04 -8.02 -1.56
N ALA A 8 6.09 -6.77 -1.12
CA ALA A 8 6.29 -5.63 -2.03
C ALA A 8 7.57 -5.74 -2.89
N PRO A 9 8.73 -6.15 -2.37
CA PRO A 9 9.94 -6.30 -3.19
C PRO A 9 9.87 -7.42 -4.23
N LYS A 10 8.94 -8.36 -4.10
CA LYS A 10 8.75 -9.48 -5.02
C LYS A 10 7.80 -9.16 -6.17
N LEU A 11 7.07 -8.06 -6.07
CA LEU A 11 6.03 -7.66 -7.01
C LEU A 11 6.54 -6.53 -7.90
N THR A 12 7.03 -6.88 -9.09
CA THR A 12 7.45 -5.90 -10.09
C THR A 12 6.27 -5.01 -10.49
N HIS A 13 6.51 -3.71 -10.64
CA HIS A 13 5.48 -2.75 -11.04
C HIS A 13 5.42 -2.56 -12.55
N SER A 14 4.20 -2.58 -13.10
CA SER A 14 3.91 -2.13 -14.46
C SER A 14 2.57 -1.41 -14.48
N ALA A 15 2.57 -0.13 -14.83
CA ALA A 15 1.33 0.64 -15.04
C ALA A 15 0.55 0.13 -16.28
N TRP A 16 1.21 -0.60 -17.17
CA TRP A 16 0.68 -1.10 -18.44
C TRP A 16 0.28 -2.57 -18.37
N TYR A 17 0.02 -3.09 -17.19
CA TYR A 17 -0.47 -4.45 -17.04
C TYR A 17 -1.80 -4.64 -17.79
N ASP A 18 -1.86 -5.65 -18.65
CA ASP A 18 -2.96 -5.91 -19.58
C ASP A 18 -4.13 -6.75 -19.00
N ASN A 19 -4.08 -7.04 -17.70
CA ASN A 19 -5.05 -7.90 -17.01
C ASN A 19 -5.14 -9.32 -17.62
N SER A 20 -4.01 -9.88 -18.01
CA SER A 20 -3.91 -11.21 -18.65
C SER A 20 -4.31 -12.38 -17.74
N VAL A 21 -4.37 -12.17 -16.43
CA VAL A 21 -4.83 -13.17 -15.46
C VAL A 21 -6.02 -12.65 -14.63
N PRO A 22 -6.83 -13.55 -14.05
CA PRO A 22 -7.94 -13.12 -13.19
C PRO A 22 -7.49 -12.24 -12.03
N CYS A 23 -8.26 -11.19 -11.72
CA CYS A 23 -7.97 -10.28 -10.62
C CYS A 23 -8.33 -10.92 -9.26
N ASN A 24 -7.55 -11.91 -8.85
CA ASN A 24 -7.54 -12.46 -7.51
C ASN A 24 -6.11 -12.61 -7.00
N GLY A 25 -5.94 -12.59 -5.67
CA GLY A 25 -4.63 -12.53 -5.04
C GLY A 25 -3.73 -13.70 -5.40
N LEU A 26 -4.27 -14.92 -5.46
CA LEU A 26 -3.50 -16.12 -5.78
C LEU A 26 -2.99 -16.11 -7.22
N ALA A 27 -3.87 -15.91 -8.21
CA ALA A 27 -3.50 -15.89 -9.62
C ALA A 27 -2.50 -14.78 -9.94
N LEU A 28 -2.69 -13.59 -9.37
CA LEU A 28 -1.78 -12.45 -9.54
C LEU A 28 -0.42 -12.69 -8.88
N LEU A 29 -0.40 -13.32 -7.70
CA LEU A 29 0.84 -13.65 -7.01
C LEU A 29 1.63 -14.71 -7.78
N GLU A 30 1.00 -15.79 -8.23
CA GLU A 30 1.61 -16.82 -9.06
C GLU A 30 2.21 -16.21 -10.33
N TYR A 31 1.42 -15.42 -11.07
CA TYR A 31 1.88 -14.70 -12.26
C TYR A 31 3.10 -13.83 -12.00
N SER A 32 3.08 -13.05 -10.91
CA SER A 32 4.19 -12.15 -10.56
C SER A 32 5.47 -12.89 -10.19
N LEU A 33 5.35 -14.05 -9.55
CA LEU A 33 6.51 -14.85 -9.14
C LEU A 33 7.07 -15.67 -10.31
N GLU A 34 6.24 -16.14 -11.21
CA GLU A 34 6.65 -16.92 -12.39
C GLU A 34 7.20 -16.05 -13.51
N GLN A 35 6.71 -14.82 -13.63
CA GLN A 35 7.07 -13.88 -14.68
C GLN A 35 7.42 -12.49 -14.12
N PRO A 36 8.48 -12.38 -13.31
CA PRO A 36 8.82 -11.15 -12.59
C PRO A 36 9.16 -9.97 -13.53
N GLU A 37 9.52 -10.22 -14.78
CA GLU A 37 9.83 -9.22 -15.80
C GLU A 37 8.56 -8.50 -16.33
N HIS A 38 7.38 -9.09 -16.19
CA HIS A 38 6.15 -8.52 -16.75
C HIS A 38 5.53 -7.45 -15.89
N GLY A 39 5.64 -7.55 -14.57
CA GLY A 39 5.06 -6.61 -13.62
C GLY A 39 3.53 -6.56 -13.61
N ILE A 40 2.98 -5.99 -12.54
CA ILE A 40 1.55 -5.75 -12.35
C ILE A 40 1.32 -4.34 -11.78
N ASN A 41 0.11 -3.81 -11.89
CA ASN A 41 -0.20 -2.44 -11.47
C ASN A 41 -0.55 -2.33 -9.96
N CYS A 42 -0.76 -1.10 -9.50
CA CYS A 42 -1.06 -0.80 -8.10
C CYS A 42 -2.34 -1.49 -7.60
N LEU A 43 -3.39 -1.55 -8.44
CA LEU A 43 -4.64 -2.24 -8.13
C LEU A 43 -4.39 -3.72 -7.82
N ASN A 44 -3.61 -4.39 -8.66
CA ASN A 44 -3.31 -5.81 -8.54
C ASN A 44 -2.39 -6.12 -7.35
N LYS A 45 -1.38 -5.27 -7.10
CA LYS A 45 -0.52 -5.38 -5.91
C LYS A 45 -1.33 -5.23 -4.62
N SER A 46 -2.23 -4.25 -4.59
CA SER A 46 -3.12 -4.04 -3.44
C SER A 46 -4.09 -5.20 -3.25
N LYS A 47 -4.54 -5.83 -4.35
CA LYS A 47 -5.39 -7.04 -4.29
C LYS A 47 -4.64 -8.22 -3.65
N ILE A 48 -3.39 -8.43 -4.01
CA ILE A 48 -2.57 -9.49 -3.40
C ILE A 48 -2.42 -9.24 -1.90
N LEU A 49 -2.05 -8.02 -1.49
CA LEU A 49 -1.87 -7.70 -0.08
C LEU A 49 -3.18 -7.82 0.71
N GLU A 50 -4.30 -7.32 0.16
CA GLU A 50 -5.63 -7.44 0.75
C GLU A 50 -5.98 -8.91 1.02
N GLU A 51 -5.92 -9.77 0.01
CA GLU A 51 -6.30 -11.17 0.13
C GLU A 51 -5.35 -11.98 1.04
N CYS A 52 -4.06 -11.70 1.00
CA CYS A 52 -3.10 -12.30 1.94
C CYS A 52 -3.42 -11.90 3.40
N CYS A 53 -3.77 -10.64 3.65
CA CYS A 53 -4.19 -10.19 4.98
C CYS A 53 -5.46 -10.90 5.42
N LEU A 54 -6.49 -10.96 4.57
CA LEU A 54 -7.75 -11.64 4.86
C LEU A 54 -7.55 -13.14 5.16
N ALA A 55 -6.69 -13.80 4.40
CA ALA A 55 -6.31 -15.21 4.64
C ALA A 55 -5.64 -15.43 6.00
N LEU A 56 -4.95 -14.41 6.52
CA LEU A 56 -4.34 -14.41 7.86
C LEU A 56 -5.29 -13.92 8.96
N GLY A 57 -6.56 -13.67 8.66
CA GLY A 57 -7.54 -13.18 9.62
C GLY A 57 -7.40 -11.69 9.97
N ILE A 58 -6.70 -10.93 9.14
CA ILE A 58 -6.56 -9.48 9.28
C ILE A 58 -7.57 -8.80 8.37
N TYR A 59 -8.45 -7.97 8.93
CA TYR A 59 -9.37 -7.18 8.11
C TYR A 59 -8.56 -6.23 7.21
N ALA A 60 -8.85 -6.29 5.92
CA ALA A 60 -8.19 -5.48 4.91
C ALA A 60 -9.19 -5.02 3.85
N ARG A 61 -8.89 -3.89 3.23
CA ARG A 61 -9.66 -3.33 2.12
C ARG A 61 -8.74 -2.58 1.18
N ARG A 62 -9.08 -2.54 -0.10
CA ARG A 62 -8.42 -1.65 -1.05
C ARG A 62 -9.08 -0.29 -1.02
N VAL A 63 -8.27 0.75 -1.12
CA VAL A 63 -8.74 2.14 -1.22
C VAL A 63 -8.16 2.77 -2.47
N ARG A 64 -9.03 3.37 -3.26
CA ARG A 64 -8.63 4.11 -4.47
C ARG A 64 -8.47 5.58 -4.14
N MET A 65 -7.31 6.13 -4.46
CA MET A 65 -7.04 7.56 -4.41
C MET A 65 -7.29 8.14 -5.80
N LEU A 66 -8.26 9.04 -5.87
CA LEU A 66 -8.65 9.70 -7.12
C LEU A 66 -8.04 11.11 -7.17
N PRO A 67 -7.73 11.62 -8.36
CA PRO A 67 -7.28 13.00 -8.53
C PRO A 67 -8.40 13.98 -8.20
N TYR A 68 -8.04 15.21 -7.87
CA TYR A 68 -9.01 16.28 -7.62
C TYR A 68 -9.78 16.69 -8.89
N SER A 69 -9.11 16.70 -10.02
CA SER A 69 -9.72 17.04 -11.31
C SER A 69 -10.49 15.85 -11.89
N PRO A 70 -11.75 16.03 -12.31
CA PRO A 70 -12.52 14.98 -12.98
C PRO A 70 -12.01 14.65 -14.39
N PHE A 71 -11.12 15.47 -14.94
CA PHE A 71 -10.50 15.27 -16.27
C PHE A 71 -9.16 14.54 -16.20
N ASP A 72 -8.63 14.32 -15.00
CA ASP A 72 -7.44 13.54 -14.78
C ASP A 72 -7.84 12.08 -14.58
N SER A 73 -7.30 11.18 -15.39
CA SER A 73 -7.57 9.75 -15.32
C SER A 73 -6.61 9.00 -14.40
N ASP A 74 -5.61 9.69 -13.86
CA ASP A 74 -4.62 9.07 -12.99
C ASP A 74 -5.24 8.69 -11.64
N CYS A 75 -4.84 7.54 -11.12
CA CYS A 75 -5.29 7.07 -9.81
C CYS A 75 -4.26 6.14 -9.20
N HIS A 76 -4.29 6.05 -7.88
CA HIS A 76 -3.48 5.07 -7.16
C HIS A 76 -4.34 4.23 -6.24
N VAL A 77 -3.98 2.95 -6.07
CA VAL A 77 -4.70 2.02 -5.20
C VAL A 77 -3.74 1.49 -4.14
N VAL A 78 -4.17 1.55 -2.91
CA VAL A 78 -3.45 1.06 -1.73
C VAL A 78 -4.32 0.10 -0.94
N THR A 79 -3.73 -0.56 0.04
CA THR A 79 -4.44 -1.43 0.99
C THR A 79 -4.50 -0.74 2.35
N GLU A 80 -5.66 -0.77 2.99
CA GLU A 80 -5.78 -0.46 4.42
C GLU A 80 -6.06 -1.74 5.18
N ILE A 81 -5.37 -1.92 6.31
CA ILE A 81 -5.61 -2.99 7.27
C ILE A 81 -6.21 -2.42 8.55
N PHE A 82 -7.07 -3.19 9.23
CA PHE A 82 -7.55 -2.82 10.55
C PHE A 82 -6.62 -3.39 11.61
N ASP A 83 -5.89 -2.52 12.29
CA ASP A 83 -5.04 -2.87 13.42
C ASP A 83 -5.90 -2.95 14.69
N ARG A 84 -6.07 -4.16 15.22
CA ARG A 84 -6.89 -4.40 16.41
C ARG A 84 -6.28 -3.83 17.69
N THR A 85 -4.96 -3.70 17.74
CA THR A 85 -4.26 -3.13 18.90
C THR A 85 -4.47 -1.62 18.95
N LEU A 86 -4.38 -0.97 17.79
CA LEU A 86 -4.61 0.48 17.67
C LEU A 86 -6.10 0.83 17.54
N GLY A 87 -6.96 -0.15 17.21
CA GLY A 87 -8.39 0.06 17.02
C GLY A 87 -8.71 0.93 15.78
N LYS A 88 -7.86 0.90 14.75
CA LYS A 88 -7.98 1.80 13.60
C LYS A 88 -7.49 1.19 12.29
N TRP A 89 -7.86 1.81 11.19
CA TRP A 89 -7.31 1.50 9.87
C TRP A 89 -5.92 2.09 9.70
N CYS A 90 -5.04 1.34 9.02
CA CYS A 90 -3.67 1.73 8.72
C CYS A 90 -3.42 1.54 7.22
N MET A 91 -2.92 2.57 6.54
CA MET A 91 -2.59 2.51 5.12
C MET A 91 -1.26 1.79 4.90
N LEU A 92 -1.26 0.86 3.95
CA LEU A 92 -0.09 0.15 3.45
C LEU A 92 -0.07 0.22 1.93
N ASP A 93 1.05 0.63 1.36
CA ASP A 93 1.22 0.71 -0.09
C ASP A 93 2.20 -0.35 -0.61
N PRO A 94 1.73 -1.44 -1.22
CA PRO A 94 2.60 -2.47 -1.77
C PRO A 94 3.32 -2.05 -3.06
N THR A 95 2.94 -0.95 -3.69
CA THR A 95 3.62 -0.42 -4.88
C THR A 95 4.93 0.25 -4.50
N THR A 96 4.91 1.05 -3.46
CA THR A 96 6.07 1.82 -2.98
C THR A 96 6.76 1.19 -1.77
N ASN A 97 6.24 0.06 -1.29
CA ASN A 97 6.70 -0.62 -0.06
C ASN A 97 6.69 0.32 1.15
N GLY A 98 5.59 1.03 1.36
CA GLY A 98 5.57 2.06 2.37
C GLY A 98 4.23 2.27 3.07
N TYR A 99 4.22 3.22 3.97
CA TYR A 99 3.10 3.61 4.81
C TYR A 99 3.24 5.06 5.26
N LEU A 100 2.18 5.65 5.79
CA LEU A 100 2.18 7.02 6.28
C LEU A 100 2.19 7.04 7.81
N VAL A 101 2.93 7.99 8.39
CA VAL A 101 2.99 8.21 9.83
C VAL A 101 2.79 9.68 10.19
N ASP A 102 2.36 9.92 11.41
CA ASP A 102 2.36 11.25 12.04
C ASP A 102 3.68 11.57 12.74
N GLU A 103 3.73 12.73 13.40
CA GLU A 103 4.89 13.22 14.16
C GLU A 103 5.31 12.30 15.33
N THR A 104 4.43 11.41 15.76
CA THR A 104 4.72 10.43 16.83
C THR A 104 5.21 9.10 16.28
N GLY A 105 5.21 8.93 14.95
CA GLY A 105 5.50 7.66 14.28
C GLY A 105 4.30 6.69 14.22
N SER A 106 3.10 7.17 14.59
CA SER A 106 1.88 6.36 14.49
C SER A 106 1.43 6.22 13.05
N VAL A 107 1.15 4.98 12.62
CA VAL A 107 0.69 4.70 11.25
C VAL A 107 -0.70 5.28 11.02
N LEU A 108 -0.88 5.97 9.91
CA LEU A 108 -2.11 6.67 9.54
C LEU A 108 -2.96 5.86 8.56
N SER A 109 -4.28 6.01 8.66
CA SER A 109 -5.18 5.72 7.56
C SER A 109 -5.11 6.82 6.50
N LEU A 110 -5.61 6.56 5.30
CA LEU A 110 -5.73 7.60 4.26
C LEU A 110 -6.64 8.77 4.70
N LEU A 111 -7.69 8.47 5.43
CA LEU A 111 -8.59 9.51 5.93
C LEU A 111 -7.89 10.42 6.94
N GLU A 112 -7.18 9.84 7.92
CA GLU A 112 -6.38 10.61 8.89
C GLU A 112 -5.30 11.45 8.20
N ALA A 113 -4.59 10.87 7.22
CA ALA A 113 -3.58 11.59 6.46
C ALA A 113 -4.18 12.77 5.69
N ARG A 114 -5.33 12.57 5.03
CA ARG A 114 -6.05 13.62 4.33
C ARG A 114 -6.49 14.75 5.26
N GLU A 115 -7.06 14.42 6.41
CA GLU A 115 -7.50 15.41 7.39
C GLU A 115 -6.33 16.22 7.95
N ARG A 116 -5.22 15.55 8.26
CA ARG A 116 -3.99 16.23 8.72
C ARG A 116 -3.43 17.17 7.66
N MET A 117 -3.31 16.72 6.42
CA MET A 117 -2.82 17.56 5.32
C MET A 117 -3.72 18.78 5.09
N ALA A 118 -5.04 18.63 5.19
CA ALA A 118 -5.98 19.73 5.08
C ALA A 118 -5.82 20.78 6.19
N GLN A 119 -5.29 20.38 7.34
CA GLN A 119 -4.99 21.25 8.49
C GLN A 119 -3.52 21.69 8.55
N ALA A 120 -2.75 21.49 7.48
CA ALA A 120 -1.29 21.70 7.44
C ALA A 120 -0.53 20.92 8.54
N GLY A 121 -1.08 19.76 8.94
CA GLY A 121 -0.46 18.88 9.92
C GLY A 121 0.63 18.00 9.30
N PHE A 122 1.41 17.35 10.15
CA PHE A 122 2.53 16.51 9.73
C PHE A 122 2.06 15.15 9.23
N VAL A 123 2.52 14.77 8.03
CA VAL A 123 2.38 13.43 7.46
C VAL A 123 3.68 13.08 6.76
N THR A 124 4.28 11.96 7.12
CA THR A 124 5.51 11.47 6.49
C THR A 124 5.31 10.09 5.90
N PHE A 125 5.87 9.88 4.71
CA PHE A 125 5.95 8.57 4.09
C PHE A 125 7.18 7.84 4.63
N CYS A 126 6.98 6.59 5.07
CA CYS A 126 8.03 5.69 5.53
C CYS A 126 8.08 4.45 4.66
N ARG A 127 9.29 3.99 4.35
CA ARG A 127 9.48 2.70 3.69
C ARG A 127 9.49 1.57 4.72
N ALA A 128 8.90 0.43 4.37
CA ALA A 128 8.82 -0.72 5.28
C ALA A 128 10.15 -1.47 5.43
N ASP A 129 11.09 -1.29 4.51
CA ASP A 129 12.43 -1.85 4.51
C ASP A 129 13.47 -0.96 5.21
N GLU A 130 13.12 0.29 5.52
CA GLU A 130 13.95 1.21 6.29
C GLU A 130 13.65 1.09 7.79
N THR A 131 14.66 1.22 8.63
CA THR A 131 14.47 1.28 10.08
C THR A 131 14.18 2.72 10.50
N VAL A 132 13.45 2.91 11.60
CA VAL A 132 13.14 4.26 12.14
C VAL A 132 14.42 5.06 12.45
N GLN A 133 15.55 4.39 12.65
CA GLN A 133 16.86 5.03 12.84
C GLN A 133 17.36 5.74 11.57
N ASP A 134 17.03 5.22 10.39
CA ASP A 134 17.47 5.81 9.11
C ASP A 134 16.77 7.15 8.82
N LEU A 135 15.60 7.39 9.45
CA LEU A 135 14.83 8.62 9.28
C LEU A 135 15.40 9.82 10.06
N HIS A 136 16.20 9.58 11.10
CA HIS A 136 16.82 10.63 11.91
C HIS A 136 18.15 11.14 11.34
N GLU A 137 18.77 10.41 10.39
CA GLU A 137 20.02 10.84 9.76
C GLU A 137 19.80 11.72 8.52
N VAL A 138 18.57 11.87 8.04
CA VAL A 138 18.22 12.67 6.84
C VAL A 138 17.61 14.04 7.21
N ALA A 139 17.51 14.34 8.47
CA ALA A 139 16.95 15.61 8.96
C ALA A 139 18.04 16.68 9.11
#